data_0b7bd14149bd2efe52b601bd3c88647d
#
_entry.id   0b7bd14149bd2efe52b601bd3c88647d
#
_cell.length_a   1.000
_cell.length_b   1.000
_cell.length_c   1.000
_cell.angle_alpha   90.00
_cell.angle_beta   90.00
_cell.angle_gamma   90.00
#
_symmetry.space_group_name_H-M   'P 1'
#
loop_
_entity.id
_entity.type
_entity.pdbx_description
1 polymer ?
#
loop_
_entity_poly.entity_id
_entity_poly.type
_entity_poly.pdbx_seq_one_letter_code
_entity_poly.pdbx_strand_id
1 'polypeptide(L)'
;MAADHDIAVPSNMNDRGEALAWLAQEAQRIVELNGVETVGLQKAGGGKFGGASAERYEVEAAVQIGLHEAGAALERLNREQVRAAMGEPKAKGAYEKLLNRAEVKARSNAVRRDQYLLALAVR
;
A
#
# COMPACT_ATOMS: atom_id res chain seq x y z
N MET A 1 14.69 1.09 -5.24
CA MET A 1 14.47 1.93 -4.04
C MET A 1 13.02 1.84 -3.61
N ALA A 2 12.75 1.64 -2.34
CA ALA A 2 11.39 1.66 -1.82
C ALA A 2 10.91 3.09 -1.65
N ALA A 3 9.67 3.36 -2.06
CA ALA A 3 9.06 4.68 -1.95
C ALA A 3 7.56 4.55 -1.66
N ASP A 4 7.01 5.57 -1.06
CA ASP A 4 5.58 5.69 -0.82
C ASP A 4 5.05 6.95 -1.51
N HIS A 5 3.81 6.88 -1.97
CA HIS A 5 3.14 7.97 -2.65
C HIS A 5 1.75 8.18 -2.07
N ASP A 6 1.35 9.42 -1.94
CA ASP A 6 -0.01 9.77 -1.58
C ASP A 6 -0.79 10.13 -2.84
N ILE A 7 -1.99 9.61 -2.93
CA ILE A 7 -2.91 9.93 -4.01
C ILE A 7 -4.16 10.54 -3.40
N ALA A 8 -4.47 11.79 -3.77
CA ALA A 8 -5.67 12.47 -3.32
C ALA A 8 -6.61 12.72 -4.49
N VAL A 9 -7.83 12.22 -4.39
CA VAL A 9 -8.85 12.44 -5.41
C VAL A 9 -9.25 13.92 -5.42
N PRO A 10 -9.27 14.58 -6.59
CA PRO A 10 -9.69 15.97 -6.67
C PRO A 10 -11.09 16.19 -6.12
N SER A 11 -11.27 17.26 -5.35
CA SER A 11 -12.54 17.57 -4.69
C SER A 11 -13.68 17.93 -5.62
N ASN A 12 -13.38 18.25 -6.88
CA ASN A 12 -14.38 18.61 -7.88
C ASN A 12 -14.99 17.40 -8.61
N MET A 13 -14.60 16.20 -8.25
CA MET A 13 -15.17 14.97 -8.81
C MET A 13 -16.41 14.57 -8.02
N ASN A 14 -17.57 14.72 -8.63
CA ASN A 14 -18.85 14.47 -7.99
C ASN A 14 -19.40 13.07 -8.26
N ASP A 15 -18.94 12.43 -9.32
CA ASP A 15 -19.34 11.07 -9.67
C ASP A 15 -18.34 10.03 -9.14
N ARG A 16 -18.86 9.03 -8.47
CA ARG A 16 -18.02 7.96 -7.88
C ARG A 16 -17.22 7.20 -8.94
N GLY A 17 -17.87 6.89 -10.06
CA GLY A 17 -17.21 6.20 -11.17
C GLY A 17 -16.08 7.02 -11.77
N GLU A 18 -16.29 8.32 -11.93
CA GLU A 18 -15.27 9.25 -12.41
C GLU A 18 -14.07 9.28 -11.47
N ALA A 19 -14.32 9.36 -10.17
CA ALA A 19 -13.27 9.37 -9.16
C ALA A 19 -12.44 8.07 -9.17
N LEU A 20 -13.11 6.93 -9.31
CA LEU A 20 -12.43 5.64 -9.38
C LEU A 20 -11.63 5.47 -10.67
N ALA A 21 -12.17 5.94 -11.80
CA ALA A 21 -11.46 5.93 -13.08
C ALA A 21 -10.20 6.82 -13.01
N TRP A 22 -10.34 8.00 -12.42
CA TRP A 22 -9.20 8.90 -12.21
C TRP A 22 -8.13 8.23 -11.34
N LEU A 23 -8.54 7.56 -10.27
CA LEU A 23 -7.63 6.88 -9.34
C LEU A 23 -6.86 5.76 -10.05
N ALA A 24 -7.52 4.98 -10.90
CA ALA A 24 -6.88 3.93 -11.68
C ALA A 24 -5.83 4.52 -12.63
N GLN A 25 -6.16 5.60 -13.32
CA GLN A 25 -5.23 6.28 -14.23
C GLN A 25 -4.05 6.88 -13.48
N GLU A 26 -4.29 7.46 -12.31
CA GLU A 26 -3.23 8.05 -11.50
C GLU A 26 -2.28 6.99 -10.95
N ALA A 27 -2.79 5.85 -10.52
CA ALA A 27 -1.98 4.73 -10.09
C ALA A 27 -1.09 4.21 -11.23
N GLN A 28 -1.66 4.07 -12.42
CA GLN A 28 -0.92 3.69 -13.62
C GLN A 28 0.20 4.68 -13.93
N ARG A 29 -0.12 5.97 -13.91
CA ARG A 29 0.83 7.04 -14.19
C ARG A 29 2.01 7.02 -13.23
N ILE A 30 1.75 6.89 -11.94
CA ILE A 30 2.79 6.86 -10.90
C ILE A 30 3.72 5.66 -11.10
N VAL A 31 3.15 4.50 -11.38
CA VAL A 31 3.92 3.28 -11.59
C VAL A 31 4.81 3.40 -12.83
N GLU A 32 4.26 3.90 -13.93
CA GLU A 32 5.01 4.07 -15.16
C GLU A 32 6.13 5.10 -15.04
N LEU A 33 5.85 6.23 -14.38
CA LEU A 33 6.85 7.29 -14.18
C LEU A 33 8.01 6.84 -13.30
N ASN A 34 7.76 5.97 -12.34
CA ASN A 34 8.77 5.54 -11.37
C ASN A 34 9.39 4.18 -11.68
N GLY A 35 8.98 3.55 -12.78
CA GLY A 35 9.51 2.25 -13.17
C GLY A 35 9.30 1.15 -12.14
N VAL A 36 8.17 1.17 -11.45
CA VAL A 36 7.86 0.24 -10.37
C VAL A 36 7.44 -1.11 -10.95
N GLU A 37 8.03 -2.19 -10.46
CA GLU A 37 7.70 -3.55 -10.88
C GLU A 37 6.70 -4.23 -9.96
N THR A 38 6.78 -3.93 -8.66
CA THR A 38 5.91 -4.55 -7.65
C THR A 38 5.41 -3.49 -6.68
N VAL A 39 4.13 -3.54 -6.37
CA VAL A 39 3.48 -2.65 -5.40
C VAL A 39 2.95 -3.48 -4.24
N GLY A 40 3.26 -3.06 -3.03
CA GLY A 40 2.71 -3.66 -1.83
C GLY A 40 1.43 -2.97 -1.38
N LEU A 41 0.43 -3.76 -1.07
CA LEU A 41 -0.82 -3.27 -0.51
C LEU A 41 -1.10 -3.99 0.79
N GLN A 42 -1.29 -3.24 1.88
CA GLN A 42 -1.62 -3.83 3.16
C GLN A 42 -3.02 -4.43 3.10
N LYS A 43 -3.15 -5.72 3.48
CA LYS A 43 -4.45 -6.36 3.53
C LYS A 43 -5.38 -5.62 4.49
N ALA A 44 -6.61 -5.43 4.06
CA ALA A 44 -7.65 -4.93 4.94
C ALA A 44 -7.81 -5.90 6.12
N GLY A 45 -7.85 -5.37 7.33
CA GLY A 45 -8.04 -6.18 8.52
C GLY A 45 -9.37 -6.93 8.44
N GLY A 46 -9.31 -8.25 8.62
CA GLY A 46 -10.50 -9.06 8.78
C GLY A 46 -10.92 -9.08 10.24
N GLY A 47 -12.16 -9.42 10.50
CA GLY A 47 -12.65 -9.63 11.83
C GLY A 47 -13.67 -8.60 12.29
N LYS A 48 -14.02 -8.69 13.58
CA LYS A 48 -15.18 -8.01 14.14
C LYS A 48 -15.16 -6.50 14.03
N PHE A 49 -13.97 -5.88 14.12
CA PHE A 49 -13.82 -4.43 14.11
C PHE A 49 -12.86 -3.95 13.02
N GLY A 50 -12.31 -4.84 12.23
CA GLY A 50 -11.29 -4.52 11.25
C GLY A 50 -11.72 -4.64 9.79
N GLY A 51 -13.02 -4.82 9.53
CA GLY A 51 -13.53 -4.93 8.16
C GLY A 51 -13.36 -3.63 7.39
N ALA A 52 -12.93 -3.73 6.14
CA ALA A 52 -12.85 -2.58 5.26
C ALA A 52 -14.24 -2.18 4.79
N SER A 53 -14.46 -0.88 4.59
CA SER A 53 -15.70 -0.37 4.01
C SER A 53 -15.80 -0.73 2.52
N ALA A 54 -17.01 -0.63 1.97
CA ALA A 54 -17.22 -0.83 0.54
C ALA A 54 -16.37 0.13 -0.28
N GLU A 55 -16.26 1.38 0.16
CA GLU A 55 -15.46 2.41 -0.49
C GLU A 55 -13.99 2.02 -0.56
N ARG A 56 -13.45 1.43 0.49
CA ARG A 56 -12.07 0.96 0.51
C ARG A 56 -11.82 -0.14 -0.52
N TYR A 57 -12.73 -1.09 -0.62
CA TYR A 57 -12.63 -2.16 -1.61
C TYR A 57 -12.70 -1.62 -3.04
N GLU A 58 -13.54 -0.63 -3.27
CA GLU A 58 -13.62 0.04 -4.57
C GLU A 58 -12.31 0.74 -4.92
N VAL A 59 -11.72 1.46 -3.96
CA VAL A 59 -10.43 2.13 -4.16
C VAL A 59 -9.33 1.11 -4.45
N GLU A 60 -9.29 0.01 -3.70
CA GLU A 60 -8.32 -1.05 -3.95
C GLU A 60 -8.48 -1.67 -5.34
N ALA A 61 -9.72 -1.87 -5.78
CA ALA A 61 -10.00 -2.39 -7.12
C ALA A 61 -9.51 -1.43 -8.20
N ALA A 62 -9.77 -0.13 -8.04
CA ALA A 62 -9.32 0.89 -8.98
C ALA A 62 -7.79 0.92 -9.09
N VAL A 63 -7.09 0.89 -7.96
CA VAL A 63 -5.64 0.82 -7.92
C VAL A 63 -5.14 -0.44 -8.62
N GLN A 64 -5.76 -1.58 -8.36
CA GLN A 64 -5.41 -2.84 -9.00
C GLN A 64 -5.50 -2.77 -10.53
N ILE A 65 -6.56 -2.15 -11.04
CA ILE A 65 -6.73 -1.95 -12.48
C ILE A 65 -5.58 -1.12 -13.05
N GLY A 66 -5.25 -0.01 -12.39
CA GLY A 66 -4.15 0.85 -12.80
C GLY A 66 -2.80 0.14 -12.82
N LEU A 67 -2.53 -0.67 -11.81
CA LEU A 67 -1.30 -1.46 -11.73
C LEU A 67 -1.23 -2.50 -12.84
N HIS A 68 -2.35 -3.16 -13.12
CA HIS A 68 -2.43 -4.13 -14.20
C HIS A 68 -2.13 -3.48 -15.56
N GLU A 69 -2.74 -2.33 -15.80
CA GLU A 69 -2.52 -1.57 -17.04
C GLU A 69 -1.06 -1.11 -17.20
N ALA A 70 -0.40 -0.85 -16.10
CA ALA A 70 1.02 -0.45 -16.07
C ALA A 70 1.99 -1.65 -16.13
N GLY A 71 1.47 -2.88 -16.04
CA GLY A 71 2.31 -4.08 -16.05
C GLY A 71 2.99 -4.38 -14.72
N ALA A 72 2.57 -3.76 -13.63
CA ALA A 72 3.14 -4.00 -12.31
C ALA A 72 2.40 -5.13 -11.58
N ALA A 73 3.14 -5.86 -10.75
CA ALA A 73 2.57 -6.88 -9.88
C ALA A 73 2.06 -6.26 -8.58
N LEU A 74 0.99 -6.82 -8.05
CA LEU A 74 0.45 -6.41 -6.75
C LEU A 74 0.65 -7.54 -5.75
N GLU A 75 1.25 -7.22 -4.60
CA GLU A 75 1.34 -8.14 -3.47
C GLU A 75 0.55 -7.58 -2.29
N ARG A 76 -0.34 -8.39 -1.75
CA ARG A 76 -1.12 -8.03 -0.56
C ARG A 76 -0.53 -8.75 0.64
N LEU A 77 -0.07 -7.97 1.62
CA LEU A 77 0.58 -8.52 2.80
C LEU A 77 -0.06 -7.97 4.07
N ASN A 78 -0.22 -8.84 5.06
CA ASN A 78 -0.51 -8.43 6.42
C ASN A 78 0.82 -8.22 7.17
N ARG A 79 0.75 -7.75 8.42
CA ARG A 79 1.94 -7.47 9.23
C ARG A 79 2.83 -8.70 9.44
N GLU A 80 2.22 -9.85 9.64
CA GLU A 80 2.97 -11.10 9.82
C GLU A 80 3.73 -11.49 8.56
N GLN A 81 3.12 -11.32 7.41
CA GLN A 81 3.76 -11.58 6.13
C GLN A 81 4.90 -10.59 5.85
N VAL A 82 4.72 -9.33 6.22
CA VAL A 82 5.78 -8.31 6.12
C VAL A 82 6.95 -8.70 7.00
N ARG A 83 6.69 -9.11 8.24
CA ARG A 83 7.73 -9.59 9.16
C ARG A 83 8.52 -10.74 8.53
N ALA A 84 7.82 -11.73 7.99
CA ALA A 84 8.47 -12.89 7.37
C ALA A 84 9.31 -12.49 6.15
N ALA A 85 8.79 -11.60 5.30
CA ALA A 85 9.49 -11.12 4.12
C ALA A 85 10.76 -10.33 4.46
N MET A 86 10.76 -9.64 5.61
CA MET A 86 11.91 -8.88 6.09
C MET A 86 12.95 -9.78 6.83
N GLY A 87 12.64 -11.06 6.98
CA GLY A 87 13.56 -12.00 7.62
C GLY A 87 13.62 -11.89 9.14
N GLU A 88 12.69 -11.18 9.76
CA GLU A 88 12.65 -11.05 11.22
C GLU A 88 12.02 -12.30 11.84
N PRO A 89 12.70 -12.96 12.81
CA PRO A 89 12.13 -14.17 13.43
C PRO A 89 10.82 -13.89 14.15
N LYS A 90 9.93 -14.87 14.15
CA LYS A 90 8.65 -14.77 14.83
C LYS A 90 8.88 -14.69 16.34
N ALA A 91 8.55 -13.54 16.93
CA ALA A 91 8.69 -13.28 18.36
C ALA A 91 7.77 -12.14 18.76
N LYS A 92 7.45 -12.06 20.04
CA LYS A 92 6.69 -10.93 20.57
C LYS A 92 7.44 -9.63 20.29
N GLY A 93 6.76 -8.66 19.69
CA GLY A 93 7.37 -7.37 19.37
C GLY A 93 8.26 -7.38 18.12
N ALA A 94 8.25 -8.43 17.32
CA ALA A 94 9.06 -8.51 16.11
C ALA A 94 8.73 -7.43 15.09
N TYR A 95 7.45 -7.17 14.88
CA TYR A 95 7.00 -6.14 13.94
C TYR A 95 7.40 -4.74 14.43
N GLU A 96 7.23 -4.46 15.71
CA GLU A 96 7.64 -3.20 16.34
C GLU A 96 9.14 -2.95 16.20
N LYS A 97 9.92 -4.01 16.26
CA LYS A 97 11.37 -3.95 16.05
C LYS A 97 11.70 -3.47 14.63
N LEU A 98 10.94 -3.93 13.64
CA LEU A 98 11.07 -3.45 12.26
C LEU A 98 10.69 -1.98 12.13
N LEU A 99 9.62 -1.55 12.82
CA LEU A 99 9.19 -0.16 12.81
C LEU A 99 10.22 0.79 13.43
N ASN A 100 11.06 0.28 14.33
CA ASN A 100 12.10 1.06 14.98
C ASN A 100 13.42 1.13 14.21
N ARG A 101 13.52 0.48 13.05
CA ARG A 101 14.68 0.66 12.18
C ARG A 101 14.79 2.11 11.76
N ALA A 102 16.00 2.66 11.71
CA ALA A 102 16.22 4.08 11.46
C ALA A 102 15.53 4.57 10.17
N GLU A 103 15.64 3.81 9.10
CA GLU A 103 15.04 4.17 7.81
C GLU A 103 13.51 4.22 7.85
N VAL A 104 12.87 3.37 8.66
CA VAL A 104 11.42 3.32 8.83
C VAL A 104 10.98 4.41 9.79
N LYS A 105 11.67 4.54 10.92
CA LYS A 105 11.35 5.53 11.96
C LYS A 105 11.44 6.97 11.45
N ALA A 106 12.24 7.21 10.42
CA ALA A 106 12.36 8.53 9.80
C ALA A 106 11.06 8.99 9.11
N ARG A 107 10.09 8.10 8.88
CA ARG A 107 8.82 8.47 8.28
C ARG A 107 7.96 9.24 9.28
N SER A 108 7.12 10.14 8.76
CA SER A 108 6.46 11.18 9.55
C SER A 108 5.42 10.68 10.56
N ASN A 109 4.81 9.51 10.34
CA ASN A 109 3.80 8.97 11.25
C ASN A 109 3.71 7.44 11.14
N ALA A 110 2.90 6.83 12.02
CA ALA A 110 2.76 5.37 12.06
C ALA A 110 2.25 4.76 10.76
N VAL A 111 1.29 5.42 10.10
CA VAL A 111 0.75 4.92 8.82
C VAL A 111 1.82 4.90 7.75
N ARG A 112 2.61 5.97 7.65
CA ARG A 112 3.70 6.04 6.66
C ARG A 112 4.82 5.05 6.96
N ARG A 113 5.08 4.77 8.23
CA ARG A 113 6.05 3.75 8.63
C ARG A 113 5.60 2.36 8.20
N ASP A 114 4.32 2.02 8.41
CA ASP A 114 3.74 0.76 7.95
C ASP A 114 3.84 0.64 6.43
N GLN A 115 3.51 1.68 5.69
CA GLN A 115 3.56 1.70 4.23
C GLN A 115 4.99 1.55 3.71
N TYR A 116 5.94 2.24 4.31
CA TYR A 116 7.34 2.15 3.92
C TYR A 116 7.90 0.75 4.16
N LEU A 117 7.59 0.17 5.31
CA LEU A 117 8.00 -1.18 5.65
C LEU A 117 7.42 -2.20 4.66
N LEU A 118 6.16 -2.03 4.29
CA LEU A 118 5.52 -2.85 3.27
C LEU A 118 6.25 -2.74 1.93
N ALA A 119 6.61 -1.53 1.51
CA ALA A 119 7.35 -1.30 0.27
C ALA A 119 8.71 -2.00 0.30
N LEU A 120 9.40 -1.99 1.43
CA LEU A 120 10.66 -2.74 1.60
C LEU A 120 10.45 -4.24 1.49
N ALA A 121 9.36 -4.75 2.05
CA ALA A 121 9.07 -6.18 2.07
C ALA A 121 8.81 -6.76 0.66
N VAL A 122 8.22 -5.98 -0.23
CA VAL A 122 7.86 -6.42 -1.59
C VAL A 122 8.90 -6.05 -2.65
N ARG A 123 9.93 -5.36 -2.26
CA ARG A 123 10.98 -4.87 -3.13
C ARG A 123 11.79 -5.99 -3.83
#